data_9ffcff0b4e8966171ffc14a17536ae63
#
_entry.id   9ffcff0b4e8966171ffc14a17536ae63
#
_cell.length_a   1.000
_cell.length_b   1.000
_cell.length_c   1.000
_cell.angle_alpha   90.00
_cell.angle_beta   90.00
_cell.angle_gamma   90.00
#
_symmetry.space_group_name_H-M   'P 1'
#
loop_
_entity.id
_entity.type
_entity.pdbx_description
1 polymer ?
#
loop_
_entity_poly.entity_id
_entity_poly.type
_entity_poly.pdbx_seq_one_letter_code
_entity_poly.pdbx_strand_id
1 'polypeptide(L)'
;MIMNPTAIKHVVVDGHSLTLESFVAIARYNATVELAPSALEAMKKSRALAEKIAAEGRVAYGITTGFGEFQKVAVPKEMSNQLSTNLILSHCTAAGEPYADEIVRGMMLLRANALCGGVSGVRPILVEMLLEMLNKGVTPVVPQKGSLGSSGDLTPLAHMTLPMLGKGEAMYEGVKMPGAEAMAKAGIKTLDTLVSKEGLGMTNGTCAMTSVGALALYDTICAAQLGDVIASMSFEGLTGLRNAFDPRIHQVRGQKGQMLVAANMRKLLDGSEILDNCQKDRVQDAYALRCIPQLHGACRDALDYVREKVEIELNAVTDNPLMFLDDEAVISGGNFHGEPMALPFDFLGIAASELADASERRTERMVNPALSNGLTAFLTTQAGVNSGFMIVQYAAASMVSENKIYAHPASVDSIPSSANQEDIVSMGTTAARKAKMILQNTQDVLADELMTACQAIDIRRRLNTHGQGMTPLHEALYQHVREKVAFYEIDREIWPDIRAVEAMIRSGELLDIVKEYIPDFE
;
A
#
# COMPACT_ATOMS: atom_id res chain seq x y z
N MET A 1 -12.78 10.68 -4.46
CA MET A 1 -13.20 9.38 -5.07
C MET A 1 -11.98 8.71 -5.68
N ILE A 2 -11.70 7.45 -5.36
CA ILE A 2 -10.61 6.69 -6.00
C ILE A 2 -11.12 6.20 -7.35
N MET A 3 -10.38 6.52 -8.43
CA MET A 3 -10.67 5.97 -9.75
C MET A 3 -10.31 4.47 -9.75
N ASN A 4 -11.11 3.64 -10.42
CA ASN A 4 -10.79 2.22 -10.52
C ASN A 4 -9.52 2.02 -11.39
N PRO A 5 -8.40 1.53 -10.83
CA PRO A 5 -7.15 1.35 -11.57
C PRO A 5 -7.29 0.39 -12.77
N THR A 6 -8.23 -0.55 -12.70
CA THR A 6 -8.44 -1.53 -13.80
C THR A 6 -8.94 -0.87 -15.08
N ALA A 7 -9.49 0.35 -15.01
CA ALA A 7 -9.92 1.12 -16.16
C ALA A 7 -8.73 1.76 -16.92
N ILE A 8 -7.60 1.96 -16.26
CA ILE A 8 -6.39 2.55 -16.83
C ILE A 8 -5.61 1.44 -17.56
N LYS A 9 -5.49 1.54 -18.88
CA LYS A 9 -4.82 0.52 -19.70
C LYS A 9 -3.44 0.93 -20.21
N HIS A 10 -3.18 2.23 -20.24
CA HIS A 10 -1.94 2.81 -20.75
C HIS A 10 -1.58 4.08 -20.00
N VAL A 11 -0.28 4.28 -19.72
CA VAL A 11 0.24 5.47 -19.03
C VAL A 11 1.52 5.96 -19.71
N VAL A 12 1.59 7.25 -19.94
CA VAL A 12 2.81 7.92 -20.41
C VAL A 12 3.63 8.34 -19.20
N VAL A 13 4.89 7.90 -19.13
CA VAL A 13 5.83 8.18 -18.03
C VAL A 13 6.64 9.42 -18.40
N ASP A 14 6.43 10.51 -17.67
CA ASP A 14 6.98 11.83 -17.98
C ASP A 14 7.78 12.49 -16.85
N GLY A 15 7.81 11.87 -15.65
CA GLY A 15 8.47 12.38 -14.46
C GLY A 15 7.58 13.24 -13.55
N HIS A 16 6.30 13.51 -13.90
CA HIS A 16 5.49 14.51 -13.22
C HIS A 16 4.03 14.15 -12.96
N SER A 17 3.46 13.22 -13.73
CA SER A 17 1.99 13.05 -13.80
C SER A 17 1.45 11.75 -13.24
N LEU A 18 2.27 10.94 -12.56
CA LEU A 18 1.78 9.72 -11.91
C LEU A 18 0.81 10.05 -10.78
N THR A 19 -0.33 9.38 -10.78
CA THR A 19 -1.29 9.33 -9.67
C THR A 19 -1.19 7.99 -8.95
N LEU A 20 -1.74 7.91 -7.73
CA LEU A 20 -1.80 6.65 -7.00
C LEU A 20 -2.50 5.55 -7.83
N GLU A 21 -3.58 5.88 -8.51
CA GLU A 21 -4.35 4.96 -9.33
C GLU A 21 -3.58 4.50 -10.58
N SER A 22 -2.87 5.39 -11.27
CA SER A 22 -2.03 5.02 -12.42
C SER A 22 -0.84 4.16 -12.01
N PHE A 23 -0.25 4.46 -10.84
CA PHE A 23 0.79 3.63 -10.23
C PHE A 23 0.28 2.19 -9.98
N VAL A 24 -0.88 2.04 -9.32
CA VAL A 24 -1.48 0.72 -9.06
C VAL A 24 -1.86 0.00 -10.36
N ALA A 25 -2.37 0.73 -11.36
CA ALA A 25 -2.71 0.16 -12.68
C ALA A 25 -1.51 -0.51 -13.34
N ILE A 26 -0.33 0.11 -13.29
CA ILE A 26 0.90 -0.43 -13.88
C ILE A 26 1.48 -1.56 -13.01
N ALA A 27 1.57 -1.32 -11.71
CA ALA A 27 2.21 -2.24 -10.78
C ALA A 27 1.43 -3.57 -10.66
N ARG A 28 0.10 -3.49 -10.49
CA ARG A 28 -0.77 -4.65 -10.19
C ARG A 28 -1.54 -5.16 -11.39
N TYR A 29 -2.06 -4.27 -12.25
CA TYR A 29 -2.96 -4.63 -13.35
C TYR A 29 -2.30 -4.62 -14.72
N ASN A 30 -0.96 -4.48 -14.77
CA ASN A 30 -0.17 -4.58 -16.00
C ASN A 30 -0.58 -3.57 -17.09
N ALA A 31 -1.05 -2.36 -16.70
CA ALA A 31 -1.21 -1.28 -17.65
C ALA A 31 0.11 -1.03 -18.38
N THR A 32 0.05 -0.83 -19.68
CA THR A 32 1.25 -0.59 -20.51
C THR A 32 1.82 0.80 -20.26
N VAL A 33 3.12 0.94 -20.49
CA VAL A 33 3.84 2.19 -20.26
C VAL A 33 4.61 2.65 -21.49
N GLU A 34 4.70 3.97 -21.68
CA GLU A 34 5.46 4.60 -22.75
C GLU A 34 6.26 5.79 -22.20
N LEU A 35 7.48 5.97 -22.71
CA LEU A 35 8.32 7.12 -22.35
C LEU A 35 7.86 8.39 -23.07
N ALA A 36 7.58 9.45 -22.33
CA ALA A 36 7.26 10.76 -22.91
C ALA A 36 8.42 11.30 -23.77
N PRO A 37 8.15 11.80 -24.99
CA PRO A 37 9.20 12.40 -25.82
C PRO A 37 9.90 13.59 -25.14
N SER A 38 9.18 14.37 -24.35
CA SER A 38 9.74 15.49 -23.56
C SER A 38 10.75 15.03 -22.52
N ALA A 39 10.43 13.93 -21.79
CA ALA A 39 11.34 13.33 -20.82
C ALA A 39 12.61 12.77 -21.49
N LEU A 40 12.45 12.09 -22.63
CA LEU A 40 13.57 11.60 -23.42
C LEU A 40 14.55 12.73 -23.79
N GLU A 41 14.03 13.87 -24.26
CA GLU A 41 14.87 15.03 -24.63
C GLU A 41 15.53 15.69 -23.42
N ALA A 42 14.83 15.78 -22.28
CA ALA A 42 15.41 16.28 -21.03
C ALA A 42 16.55 15.36 -20.53
N MET A 43 16.37 14.06 -20.57
CA MET A 43 17.40 13.08 -20.22
C MET A 43 18.62 13.16 -21.13
N LYS A 44 18.45 13.28 -22.44
CA LYS A 44 19.58 13.47 -23.39
C LYS A 44 20.40 14.69 -23.05
N LYS A 45 19.74 15.81 -22.74
CA LYS A 45 20.44 17.08 -22.38
C LYS A 45 21.22 16.92 -21.08
N SER A 46 20.63 16.35 -20.03
CA SER A 46 21.35 16.16 -18.76
C SER A 46 22.49 15.14 -18.90
N ARG A 47 22.32 14.10 -19.73
CA ARG A 47 23.38 13.15 -20.04
C ARG A 47 24.57 13.85 -20.77
N ALA A 48 24.29 14.70 -21.73
CA ALA A 48 25.34 15.48 -22.44
C ALA A 48 26.14 16.35 -21.47
N LEU A 49 25.48 16.94 -20.45
CA LEU A 49 26.18 17.69 -19.39
C LEU A 49 27.08 16.78 -18.54
N ALA A 50 26.59 15.58 -18.15
CA ALA A 50 27.40 14.62 -17.42
C ALA A 50 28.68 14.22 -18.20
N GLU A 51 28.54 13.96 -19.49
CA GLU A 51 29.66 13.61 -20.37
C GLU A 51 30.66 14.76 -20.54
N LYS A 52 30.17 15.98 -20.67
CA LYS A 52 31.01 17.21 -20.70
C LYS A 52 31.84 17.33 -19.43
N ILE A 53 31.22 17.23 -18.26
CA ILE A 53 31.88 17.33 -16.95
C ILE A 53 32.95 16.26 -16.78
N ALA A 54 32.64 15.01 -17.17
CA ALA A 54 33.58 13.90 -17.13
C ALA A 54 34.78 14.15 -18.12
N ALA A 55 34.51 14.70 -19.29
CA ALA A 55 35.53 15.03 -20.29
C ALA A 55 36.46 16.15 -19.84
N GLU A 56 35.92 17.16 -19.18
CA GLU A 56 36.67 18.32 -18.64
C GLU A 56 37.47 17.97 -17.36
N GLY A 57 37.24 16.77 -16.77
CA GLY A 57 37.89 16.37 -15.52
C GLY A 57 37.43 17.17 -14.29
N ARG A 58 36.27 17.81 -14.35
CA ARG A 58 35.69 18.55 -13.20
C ARG A 58 35.42 17.58 -12.08
N VAL A 59 35.75 17.96 -10.83
CA VAL A 59 35.44 17.14 -9.65
C VAL A 59 33.93 17.15 -9.41
N ALA A 60 33.30 16.01 -9.56
CA ALA A 60 31.88 15.85 -9.34
C ALA A 60 31.63 14.50 -8.67
N TYR A 61 30.87 14.52 -7.54
CA TYR A 61 30.54 13.33 -6.75
C TYR A 61 29.90 12.25 -7.60
N GLY A 62 30.44 11.03 -7.50
CA GLY A 62 29.90 9.88 -8.23
C GLY A 62 30.04 9.91 -9.76
N ILE A 63 30.75 10.90 -10.31
CA ILE A 63 31.10 11.02 -11.72
C ILE A 63 32.62 10.84 -11.89
N THR A 64 33.40 11.59 -11.13
CA THR A 64 34.87 11.58 -11.13
C THR A 64 35.48 11.25 -9.78
N THR A 65 34.65 10.93 -8.76
CA THR A 65 35.07 10.51 -7.42
C THR A 65 34.42 9.18 -7.04
N GLY A 66 34.94 8.52 -6.00
CA GLY A 66 34.26 7.42 -5.33
C GLY A 66 33.00 7.85 -4.59
N PHE A 67 32.36 6.92 -3.89
CA PHE A 67 31.09 7.09 -3.20
C PHE A 67 31.24 7.09 -1.67
N GLY A 68 30.31 7.72 -0.95
CA GLY A 68 30.27 7.75 0.51
C GLY A 68 31.60 8.26 1.09
N GLU A 69 32.22 7.51 1.99
CA GLU A 69 33.53 7.84 2.58
C GLU A 69 34.63 8.02 1.53
N PHE A 70 34.54 7.35 0.37
CA PHE A 70 35.49 7.49 -0.74
C PHE A 70 35.28 8.70 -1.62
N GLN A 71 34.45 9.65 -1.23
CA GLN A 71 34.14 10.88 -2.00
C GLN A 71 35.37 11.72 -2.35
N LYS A 72 36.47 11.61 -1.56
CA LYS A 72 37.74 12.32 -1.77
C LYS A 72 38.71 11.56 -2.68
N VAL A 73 38.39 10.32 -3.07
CA VAL A 73 39.24 9.49 -3.90
C VAL A 73 38.89 9.74 -5.36
N ALA A 74 39.84 10.34 -6.10
CA ALA A 74 39.68 10.55 -7.55
C ALA A 74 39.67 9.18 -8.27
N VAL A 75 38.74 8.98 -9.19
CA VAL A 75 38.61 7.79 -10.01
C VAL A 75 39.10 8.09 -11.42
N PRO A 76 40.07 7.34 -11.94
CA PRO A 76 40.49 7.48 -13.33
C PRO A 76 39.32 7.31 -14.30
N LYS A 77 39.28 8.11 -15.38
CA LYS A 77 38.18 8.09 -16.36
C LYS A 77 37.94 6.69 -16.93
N GLU A 78 39.01 5.94 -17.15
CA GLU A 78 38.97 4.56 -17.68
C GLU A 78 38.28 3.58 -16.76
N MET A 79 38.24 3.86 -15.44
CA MET A 79 37.63 3.02 -14.42
C MET A 79 36.22 3.47 -14.01
N SER A 80 35.72 4.59 -14.51
CA SER A 80 34.44 5.14 -14.08
C SER A 80 33.23 4.23 -14.41
N ASN A 81 33.27 3.52 -15.54
CA ASN A 81 32.23 2.56 -15.91
C ASN A 81 32.28 1.31 -15.02
N GLN A 82 33.48 0.84 -14.70
CA GLN A 82 33.65 -0.28 -13.77
C GLN A 82 33.17 0.10 -12.38
N LEU A 83 33.45 1.31 -11.91
CA LEU A 83 32.94 1.81 -10.63
C LEU A 83 31.42 1.78 -10.58
N SER A 84 30.73 2.27 -11.62
CA SER A 84 29.25 2.26 -11.71
C SER A 84 28.69 0.83 -11.68
N THR A 85 29.32 -0.11 -12.39
CA THR A 85 28.90 -1.52 -12.38
C THR A 85 29.20 -2.18 -11.03
N ASN A 86 30.39 -1.94 -10.46
CA ASN A 86 30.77 -2.49 -9.15
C ASN A 86 29.85 -2.01 -8.02
N LEU A 87 29.30 -0.79 -8.11
CA LEU A 87 28.32 -0.28 -7.16
C LEU A 87 27.11 -1.22 -7.07
N ILE A 88 26.51 -1.59 -8.21
CA ILE A 88 25.41 -2.54 -8.26
C ILE A 88 25.82 -3.88 -7.64
N LEU A 89 26.97 -4.42 -8.04
CA LEU A 89 27.42 -5.74 -7.60
C LEU A 89 27.73 -5.80 -6.10
N SER A 90 28.25 -4.72 -5.51
CA SER A 90 28.57 -4.68 -4.08
C SER A 90 27.37 -4.36 -3.20
N HIS A 91 26.30 -3.77 -3.75
CA HIS A 91 25.12 -3.33 -3.00
C HIS A 91 23.97 -4.34 -3.03
N CYS A 92 24.02 -5.39 -3.84
CA CYS A 92 23.02 -6.45 -3.88
C CYS A 92 23.16 -7.43 -2.70
N THR A 93 22.89 -6.95 -1.49
CA THR A 93 23.11 -7.68 -0.21
C THR A 93 21.82 -7.93 0.57
N ALA A 94 20.65 -7.82 -0.10
CA ALA A 94 19.35 -8.03 0.53
C ALA A 94 19.15 -9.48 1.00
N ALA A 95 18.28 -9.66 1.99
CA ALA A 95 17.96 -10.94 2.61
C ALA A 95 16.43 -11.11 2.78
N GLY A 96 16.02 -12.31 3.14
CA GLY A 96 14.63 -12.69 3.37
C GLY A 96 13.89 -13.11 2.11
N GLU A 97 12.58 -13.32 2.22
CA GLU A 97 11.73 -13.68 1.10
C GLU A 97 11.69 -12.56 0.04
N PRO A 98 11.49 -12.91 -1.23
CA PRO A 98 11.31 -11.92 -2.29
C PRO A 98 10.06 -11.06 -2.06
N TYR A 99 10.09 -9.83 -2.55
CA TYR A 99 8.87 -9.04 -2.73
C TYR A 99 7.96 -9.66 -3.79
N ALA A 100 6.64 -9.45 -3.64
CA ALA A 100 5.69 -9.78 -4.69
C ALA A 100 5.95 -8.95 -5.96
N ASP A 101 5.61 -9.51 -7.12
CA ASP A 101 5.87 -8.90 -8.43
C ASP A 101 5.32 -7.47 -8.53
N GLU A 102 4.11 -7.21 -8.03
CA GLU A 102 3.51 -5.86 -8.04
C GLU A 102 4.39 -4.80 -7.37
N ILE A 103 5.07 -5.17 -6.26
CA ILE A 103 5.97 -4.25 -5.55
C ILE A 103 7.19 -3.95 -6.39
N VAL A 104 7.81 -4.97 -7.00
CA VAL A 104 9.02 -4.78 -7.80
C VAL A 104 8.70 -4.03 -9.11
N ARG A 105 7.54 -4.30 -9.72
CA ARG A 105 7.05 -3.53 -10.87
C ARG A 105 6.86 -2.06 -10.51
N GLY A 106 6.31 -1.77 -9.32
CA GLY A 106 6.22 -0.42 -8.78
C GLY A 106 7.59 0.23 -8.58
N MET A 107 8.59 -0.51 -8.04
CA MET A 107 9.98 0.00 -7.93
C MET A 107 10.57 0.38 -9.28
N MET A 108 10.39 -0.47 -10.30
CA MET A 108 10.86 -0.22 -11.67
C MET A 108 10.23 1.04 -12.26
N LEU A 109 8.91 1.18 -12.10
CA LEU A 109 8.17 2.36 -12.56
C LEU A 109 8.65 3.64 -11.87
N LEU A 110 8.77 3.63 -10.55
CA LEU A 110 9.21 4.79 -9.78
C LEU A 110 10.66 5.18 -10.11
N ARG A 111 11.54 4.19 -10.31
CA ARG A 111 12.89 4.49 -10.77
C ARG A 111 12.89 5.12 -12.16
N ALA A 112 12.13 4.57 -13.11
CA ALA A 112 11.98 5.12 -14.43
C ALA A 112 11.43 6.57 -14.37
N ASN A 113 10.36 6.80 -13.59
CA ASN A 113 9.73 8.12 -13.47
C ASN A 113 10.66 9.16 -12.85
N ALA A 114 11.39 8.81 -11.79
CA ALA A 114 12.37 9.70 -11.16
C ALA A 114 13.49 10.12 -12.15
N LEU A 115 13.96 9.19 -12.99
CA LEU A 115 14.97 9.48 -14.02
C LEU A 115 14.42 10.33 -15.17
N CYS A 116 13.12 10.22 -15.48
CA CYS A 116 12.42 11.06 -16.45
C CYS A 116 12.38 12.55 -16.07
N GLY A 117 12.63 12.91 -14.80
CA GLY A 117 12.81 14.31 -14.39
C GLY A 117 13.96 15.03 -15.08
N GLY A 118 14.83 14.31 -15.80
CA GLY A 118 15.84 14.89 -16.71
C GLY A 118 17.00 15.60 -16.05
N VAL A 119 17.24 15.36 -14.74
CA VAL A 119 18.34 15.98 -13.97
C VAL A 119 19.34 14.97 -13.39
N SER A 120 19.21 13.70 -13.74
CA SER A 120 20.06 12.62 -13.19
C SER A 120 21.34 12.35 -14.01
N GLY A 121 21.43 12.81 -15.24
CA GLY A 121 22.62 12.63 -16.11
C GLY A 121 22.87 11.19 -16.56
N VAL A 122 21.86 10.34 -16.57
CA VAL A 122 21.94 8.95 -17.03
C VAL A 122 21.51 8.81 -18.48
N ARG A 123 21.93 7.72 -19.15
CA ARG A 123 21.47 7.46 -20.53
C ARG A 123 19.99 7.07 -20.54
N PRO A 124 19.22 7.52 -21.56
CA PRO A 124 17.81 7.13 -21.72
C PRO A 124 17.58 5.61 -21.79
N ILE A 125 18.53 4.84 -22.30
CA ILE A 125 18.43 3.38 -22.41
C ILE A 125 18.08 2.69 -21.09
N LEU A 126 18.43 3.28 -19.92
CA LEU A 126 18.07 2.71 -18.62
C LEU A 126 16.56 2.77 -18.38
N VAL A 127 15.94 3.90 -18.69
CA VAL A 127 14.49 4.08 -18.58
C VAL A 127 13.78 3.24 -19.63
N GLU A 128 14.22 3.31 -20.89
CA GLU A 128 13.66 2.51 -21.98
C GLU A 128 13.65 1.02 -21.62
N MET A 129 14.74 0.49 -21.05
CA MET A 129 14.84 -0.90 -20.62
C MET A 129 13.90 -1.23 -19.44
N LEU A 130 13.80 -0.36 -18.42
CA LEU A 130 12.85 -0.55 -17.32
C LEU A 130 11.41 -0.61 -17.81
N LEU A 131 11.03 0.28 -18.73
CA LEU A 131 9.69 0.31 -19.33
C LEU A 131 9.45 -0.92 -20.24
N GLU A 132 10.47 -1.36 -20.97
CA GLU A 132 10.40 -2.58 -21.79
C GLU A 132 10.21 -3.83 -20.92
N MET A 133 10.96 -3.93 -19.80
CA MET A 133 10.79 -5.02 -18.83
C MET A 133 9.38 -5.01 -18.23
N LEU A 134 8.84 -3.84 -17.85
CA LEU A 134 7.46 -3.70 -17.36
C LEU A 134 6.43 -4.19 -18.39
N ASN A 135 6.55 -3.76 -19.65
CA ASN A 135 5.62 -4.13 -20.72
C ASN A 135 5.71 -5.60 -21.11
N LYS A 136 6.89 -6.21 -21.01
CA LYS A 136 7.13 -7.62 -21.35
C LYS A 136 7.02 -8.57 -20.16
N GLY A 137 6.75 -8.07 -18.96
CA GLY A 137 6.54 -8.89 -17.76
C GLY A 137 7.81 -9.53 -17.19
N VAL A 138 8.98 -8.93 -17.38
CA VAL A 138 10.21 -9.35 -16.71
C VAL A 138 10.33 -8.61 -15.39
N THR A 139 10.19 -9.33 -14.28
CA THR A 139 10.23 -8.75 -12.93
C THR A 139 11.45 -9.26 -12.16
N PRO A 140 12.43 -8.41 -11.79
CA PRO A 140 13.58 -8.82 -10.97
C PRO A 140 13.16 -9.44 -9.64
N VAL A 141 13.94 -10.41 -9.16
CA VAL A 141 13.78 -10.99 -7.82
C VAL A 141 14.51 -10.11 -6.81
N VAL A 142 13.77 -9.47 -5.92
CA VAL A 142 14.29 -8.52 -4.93
C VAL A 142 13.91 -8.97 -3.52
N PRO A 143 14.87 -9.40 -2.66
CA PRO A 143 14.59 -9.74 -1.27
C PRO A 143 14.16 -8.52 -0.44
N GLN A 144 13.35 -8.76 0.62
CA GLN A 144 12.63 -7.70 1.34
C GLN A 144 13.43 -6.92 2.37
N LYS A 145 14.59 -7.43 2.81
CA LYS A 145 15.34 -6.89 3.96
C LYS A 145 16.71 -6.38 3.54
N GLY A 146 17.11 -5.18 4.01
CA GLY A 146 18.45 -4.65 3.77
C GLY A 146 18.52 -3.14 3.55
N SER A 147 17.40 -2.45 3.36
CA SER A 147 17.38 -0.98 3.25
C SER A 147 17.30 -0.33 4.63
N LEU A 148 18.15 0.68 4.87
CA LEU A 148 18.11 1.59 6.01
C LEU A 148 17.37 2.89 5.68
N GLY A 149 17.26 3.23 4.40
CA GLY A 149 16.61 4.45 3.93
C GLY A 149 17.43 5.73 4.09
N SER A 150 18.74 5.65 4.35
CA SER A 150 19.64 6.81 4.46
C SER A 150 19.94 7.44 3.09
N SER A 151 20.50 6.64 2.17
CA SER A 151 20.68 7.00 0.75
C SER A 151 19.51 6.47 -0.09
N GLY A 152 18.33 6.35 0.51
CA GLY A 152 17.20 5.63 -0.04
C GLY A 152 17.38 4.12 0.04
N ASP A 153 16.88 3.43 -0.96
CA ASP A 153 16.74 1.98 -1.02
C ASP A 153 17.89 1.30 -1.79
N LEU A 154 19.15 1.58 -1.43
CA LEU A 154 20.33 1.13 -2.17
C LEU A 154 20.27 -0.36 -2.54
N THR A 155 20.11 -1.21 -1.54
CA THR A 155 20.15 -2.66 -1.70
C THR A 155 19.00 -3.22 -2.56
N PRO A 156 17.73 -2.91 -2.32
CA PRO A 156 16.65 -3.37 -3.19
C PRO A 156 16.80 -2.89 -4.64
N LEU A 157 17.21 -1.64 -4.83
CA LEU A 157 17.39 -1.07 -6.17
C LEU A 157 18.61 -1.66 -6.90
N ALA A 158 19.67 -2.06 -6.16
CA ALA A 158 20.76 -2.82 -6.75
C ALA A 158 20.29 -4.20 -7.25
N HIS A 159 19.52 -4.94 -6.44
CA HIS A 159 18.92 -6.20 -6.90
C HIS A 159 18.02 -6.03 -8.11
N MET A 160 17.17 -4.98 -8.12
CA MET A 160 16.30 -4.65 -9.25
C MET A 160 17.10 -4.42 -10.55
N THR A 161 18.31 -3.88 -10.45
CA THR A 161 19.16 -3.54 -11.61
C THR A 161 19.93 -4.74 -12.17
N LEU A 162 20.15 -5.81 -11.40
CA LEU A 162 20.96 -6.96 -11.82
C LEU A 162 20.54 -7.60 -13.15
N PRO A 163 19.25 -7.86 -13.44
CA PRO A 163 18.85 -8.48 -14.72
C PRO A 163 19.19 -7.60 -15.93
N MET A 164 19.20 -6.26 -15.80
CA MET A 164 19.64 -5.35 -16.87
C MET A 164 21.09 -5.59 -17.29
N LEU A 165 21.91 -6.12 -16.38
CA LEU A 165 23.30 -6.52 -16.60
C LEU A 165 23.46 -8.05 -16.89
N GLY A 166 22.36 -8.75 -17.13
CA GLY A 166 22.36 -10.20 -17.31
C GLY A 166 22.74 -10.98 -16.05
N LYS A 167 22.53 -10.42 -14.86
CA LYS A 167 22.89 -11.01 -13.57
C LYS A 167 21.64 -11.17 -12.70
N GLY A 168 21.82 -11.76 -11.50
CA GLY A 168 20.71 -11.99 -10.56
C GLY A 168 19.65 -12.93 -11.10
N GLU A 169 18.45 -12.83 -10.56
CA GLU A 169 17.28 -13.63 -10.93
C GLU A 169 16.11 -12.73 -11.32
N ALA A 170 15.20 -13.23 -12.14
CA ALA A 170 13.95 -12.57 -12.49
C ALA A 170 12.80 -13.58 -12.63
N MET A 171 11.57 -13.09 -12.43
CA MET A 171 10.35 -13.78 -12.81
C MET A 171 10.01 -13.44 -14.25
N TYR A 172 9.69 -14.45 -15.04
CA TYR A 172 9.16 -14.31 -16.38
C TYR A 172 8.14 -15.42 -16.65
N GLU A 173 6.93 -15.04 -17.11
CA GLU A 173 5.81 -15.98 -17.31
C GLU A 173 5.53 -16.87 -16.08
N GLY A 174 5.63 -16.30 -14.87
CA GLY A 174 5.38 -16.99 -13.60
C GLY A 174 6.51 -17.94 -13.16
N VAL A 175 7.65 -17.98 -13.88
CA VAL A 175 8.78 -18.86 -13.57
C VAL A 175 9.99 -18.03 -13.15
N LYS A 176 10.58 -18.38 -12.00
CA LYS A 176 11.84 -17.81 -11.53
C LYS A 176 13.03 -18.41 -12.30
N MET A 177 13.90 -17.57 -12.85
CA MET A 177 15.06 -17.99 -13.64
C MET A 177 16.22 -17.00 -13.54
N PRO A 178 17.44 -17.33 -14.02
CA PRO A 178 18.54 -16.37 -14.12
C PRO A 178 18.15 -15.13 -14.93
N GLY A 179 18.60 -13.94 -14.50
CA GLY A 179 18.26 -12.66 -15.14
C GLY A 179 18.60 -12.63 -16.64
N ALA A 180 19.78 -13.13 -17.03
CA ALA A 180 20.15 -13.23 -18.45
C ALA A 180 19.17 -14.07 -19.27
N GLU A 181 18.67 -15.18 -18.71
CA GLU A 181 17.72 -16.08 -19.38
C GLU A 181 16.34 -15.41 -19.52
N ALA A 182 15.84 -14.76 -18.47
CA ALA A 182 14.57 -14.05 -18.49
C ALA A 182 14.59 -12.92 -19.53
N MET A 183 15.66 -12.11 -19.56
CA MET A 183 15.84 -11.04 -20.53
C MET A 183 15.90 -11.58 -21.97
N ALA A 184 16.66 -12.67 -22.20
CA ALA A 184 16.76 -13.29 -23.52
C ALA A 184 15.42 -13.85 -24.01
N LYS A 185 14.67 -14.56 -23.14
CA LYS A 185 13.34 -15.10 -23.47
C LYS A 185 12.34 -13.98 -23.80
N ALA A 186 12.40 -12.85 -23.10
CA ALA A 186 11.60 -11.69 -23.37
C ALA A 186 12.08 -10.88 -24.59
N GLY A 187 13.20 -11.26 -25.20
CA GLY A 187 13.79 -10.55 -26.33
C GLY A 187 14.30 -9.15 -25.95
N ILE A 188 14.82 -9.00 -24.73
CA ILE A 188 15.43 -7.76 -24.21
C ILE A 188 16.95 -7.94 -24.18
N LYS A 189 17.66 -7.02 -24.83
CA LYS A 189 19.14 -7.06 -24.83
C LYS A 189 19.67 -6.48 -23.52
N THR A 190 20.52 -7.23 -22.82
CA THR A 190 21.21 -6.77 -21.61
C THR A 190 22.29 -5.75 -21.92
N LEU A 191 22.67 -4.94 -20.91
CA LEU A 191 23.79 -4.02 -20.99
C LEU A 191 25.08 -4.75 -20.62
N ASP A 192 26.15 -4.47 -21.36
CA ASP A 192 27.48 -4.99 -21.01
C ASP A 192 28.03 -4.33 -19.75
N THR A 193 27.74 -3.02 -19.55
CA THR A 193 28.19 -2.23 -18.41
C THR A 193 27.31 -1.00 -18.20
N LEU A 194 27.27 -0.51 -16.97
CA LEU A 194 26.79 0.84 -16.66
C LEU A 194 27.93 1.83 -16.88
N VAL A 195 27.60 3.02 -17.39
CA VAL A 195 28.59 4.09 -17.54
C VAL A 195 28.56 5.03 -16.33
N SER A 196 29.52 5.98 -16.28
CA SER A 196 29.64 6.94 -15.19
C SER A 196 28.29 7.57 -14.80
N LYS A 197 28.01 7.74 -13.50
CA LYS A 197 26.78 8.21 -12.86
C LYS A 197 25.65 7.16 -12.80
N GLU A 198 25.59 6.19 -13.72
CA GLU A 198 24.44 5.30 -13.84
C GLU A 198 24.26 4.34 -12.66
N GLY A 199 25.36 3.90 -12.03
CA GLY A 199 25.29 3.08 -10.81
C GLY A 199 24.53 3.80 -9.70
N LEU A 200 24.87 5.07 -9.41
CA LEU A 200 24.13 5.90 -8.45
C LEU A 200 22.72 6.18 -8.92
N GLY A 201 22.55 6.58 -10.19
CA GLY A 201 21.23 6.85 -10.75
C GLY A 201 20.25 5.68 -10.68
N MET A 202 20.76 4.46 -10.60
CA MET A 202 19.92 3.26 -10.44
C MET A 202 19.67 2.86 -8.99
N THR A 203 20.47 3.32 -8.02
CA THR A 203 20.40 2.86 -6.62
C THR A 203 19.99 3.94 -5.61
N ASN A 204 20.27 5.21 -5.86
CA ASN A 204 19.87 6.28 -4.94
C ASN A 204 18.39 6.61 -5.10
N GLY A 205 17.66 6.62 -4.00
CA GLY A 205 16.25 7.05 -3.96
C GLY A 205 15.32 6.09 -3.22
N THR A 206 14.08 6.50 -3.08
CA THR A 206 13.06 5.93 -2.17
C THR A 206 12.11 4.94 -2.86
N CYS A 207 12.46 4.42 -4.04
CA CYS A 207 11.51 3.70 -4.90
C CYS A 207 10.98 2.40 -4.28
N ALA A 208 11.76 1.69 -3.44
CA ALA A 208 11.28 0.45 -2.82
C ALA A 208 10.30 0.74 -1.69
N MET A 209 10.66 1.64 -0.76
CA MET A 209 9.75 2.02 0.33
C MET A 209 8.46 2.65 -0.21
N THR A 210 8.56 3.51 -1.22
CA THR A 210 7.40 4.16 -1.84
C THR A 210 6.52 3.15 -2.57
N SER A 211 7.10 2.17 -3.27
CA SER A 211 6.31 1.12 -3.92
C SER A 211 5.52 0.27 -2.93
N VAL A 212 6.17 -0.20 -1.86
CA VAL A 212 5.49 -0.97 -0.80
C VAL A 212 4.38 -0.14 -0.14
N GLY A 213 4.72 1.11 0.23
CA GLY A 213 3.81 1.98 0.95
C GLY A 213 2.65 2.50 0.10
N ALA A 214 2.85 2.79 -1.19
CA ALA A 214 1.80 3.25 -2.09
C ALA A 214 0.76 2.15 -2.36
N LEU A 215 1.18 0.89 -2.58
CA LEU A 215 0.26 -0.25 -2.69
C LEU A 215 -0.50 -0.47 -1.37
N ALA A 216 0.20 -0.43 -0.24
CA ALA A 216 -0.43 -0.55 1.07
C ALA A 216 -1.42 0.60 1.34
N LEU A 217 -1.10 1.83 0.96
CA LEU A 217 -2.00 2.98 1.07
C LEU A 217 -3.27 2.78 0.26
N TYR A 218 -3.14 2.41 -1.02
CA TYR A 218 -4.30 2.17 -1.88
C TYR A 218 -5.24 1.12 -1.26
N ASP A 219 -4.67 -0.01 -0.84
CA ASP A 219 -5.46 -1.09 -0.24
C ASP A 219 -6.04 -0.69 1.14
N THR A 220 -5.34 0.16 1.92
CA THR A 220 -5.88 0.67 3.19
C THR A 220 -7.04 1.63 2.97
N ILE A 221 -7.00 2.47 1.93
CA ILE A 221 -8.13 3.35 1.57
C ILE A 221 -9.35 2.49 1.20
N CYS A 222 -9.16 1.43 0.40
CA CYS A 222 -10.23 0.49 0.08
C CYS A 222 -10.76 -0.23 1.34
N ALA A 223 -9.88 -0.68 2.23
CA ALA A 223 -10.26 -1.30 3.49
C ALA A 223 -11.01 -0.35 4.42
N ALA A 224 -10.65 0.94 4.45
CA ALA A 224 -11.36 1.94 5.22
C ALA A 224 -12.78 2.23 4.67
N GLN A 225 -12.96 2.23 3.34
CA GLN A 225 -14.28 2.30 2.72
C GLN A 225 -15.14 1.08 3.08
N LEU A 226 -14.59 -0.13 2.93
CA LEU A 226 -15.27 -1.36 3.34
C LEU A 226 -15.53 -1.41 4.84
N GLY A 227 -14.65 -0.85 5.65
CA GLY A 227 -14.83 -0.73 7.10
C GLY A 227 -16.13 0.01 7.47
N ASP A 228 -16.47 1.10 6.77
CA ASP A 228 -17.74 1.82 6.98
C ASP A 228 -18.94 0.93 6.62
N VAL A 229 -18.85 0.20 5.51
CA VAL A 229 -19.91 -0.70 5.01
C VAL A 229 -20.11 -1.87 5.97
N ILE A 230 -19.05 -2.55 6.37
CA ILE A 230 -19.09 -3.69 7.29
C ILE A 230 -19.60 -3.25 8.67
N ALA A 231 -19.13 -2.10 9.17
CA ALA A 231 -19.62 -1.53 10.41
C ALA A 231 -21.12 -1.23 10.36
N SER A 232 -21.66 -0.80 9.20
CA SER A 232 -23.09 -0.56 9.03
C SER A 232 -23.92 -1.86 9.04
N MET A 233 -23.40 -2.96 8.50
CA MET A 233 -24.02 -4.27 8.59
C MET A 233 -24.02 -4.80 10.04
N SER A 234 -22.90 -4.66 10.75
CA SER A 234 -22.81 -4.95 12.19
C SER A 234 -23.80 -4.10 13.01
N PHE A 235 -23.97 -2.83 12.62
CA PHE A 235 -24.90 -1.91 13.23
C PHE A 235 -26.36 -2.38 13.09
N GLU A 236 -26.76 -2.91 11.93
CA GLU A 236 -28.08 -3.54 11.74
C GLU A 236 -28.22 -4.81 12.59
N GLY A 237 -27.23 -5.71 12.55
CA GLY A 237 -27.23 -6.94 13.37
C GLY A 237 -27.37 -6.66 14.87
N LEU A 238 -26.77 -5.57 15.35
CA LEU A 238 -26.82 -5.10 16.74
C LEU A 238 -27.97 -4.13 17.04
N THR A 239 -28.85 -3.85 16.07
CA THR A 239 -30.00 -2.93 16.22
C THR A 239 -29.60 -1.55 16.74
N GLY A 240 -28.60 -0.92 16.12
CA GLY A 240 -28.02 0.35 16.55
C GLY A 240 -28.96 1.57 16.48
N LEU A 241 -28.62 2.64 17.16
CA LEU A 241 -29.39 3.88 17.24
C LEU A 241 -28.83 4.93 16.26
N ARG A 242 -29.51 5.19 15.15
CA ARG A 242 -29.08 6.10 14.05
C ARG A 242 -28.83 7.56 14.47
N ASN A 243 -29.39 8.01 15.60
CA ASN A 243 -29.23 9.39 16.07
C ASN A 243 -27.78 9.79 16.31
N ALA A 244 -26.87 8.85 16.51
CA ALA A 244 -25.43 9.11 16.60
C ALA A 244 -24.81 9.68 15.31
N PHE A 245 -25.48 9.54 14.17
CA PHE A 245 -25.02 10.00 12.86
C PHE A 245 -25.69 11.30 12.39
N ASP A 246 -26.44 12.00 13.29
CA ASP A 246 -27.04 13.30 12.97
C ASP A 246 -25.97 14.31 12.53
N PRO A 247 -26.11 14.97 11.36
CA PRO A 247 -25.07 15.83 10.81
C PRO A 247 -24.68 16.99 11.73
N ARG A 248 -25.62 17.47 12.57
CA ARG A 248 -25.37 18.58 13.51
C ARG A 248 -24.27 18.25 14.52
N ILE A 249 -24.21 16.99 14.99
CA ILE A 249 -23.18 16.52 15.94
C ILE A 249 -21.78 16.67 15.32
N HIS A 250 -21.63 16.30 14.05
CA HIS A 250 -20.35 16.25 13.35
C HIS A 250 -19.92 17.63 12.86
N GLN A 251 -20.87 18.45 12.42
CA GLN A 251 -20.62 19.82 11.99
C GLN A 251 -20.05 20.71 13.11
N VAL A 252 -20.58 20.63 14.33
CA VAL A 252 -20.10 21.45 15.46
C VAL A 252 -18.69 21.03 15.93
N ARG A 253 -18.22 19.83 15.60
CA ARG A 253 -16.86 19.38 15.87
C ARG A 253 -15.89 19.71 14.72
N GLY A 254 -16.34 19.67 13.47
CA GLY A 254 -15.63 20.17 12.29
C GLY A 254 -14.53 19.27 11.71
N GLN A 255 -14.33 18.03 12.20
CA GLN A 255 -13.37 17.08 11.63
C GLN A 255 -13.89 16.53 10.30
N LYS A 256 -13.11 16.62 9.22
CA LYS A 256 -13.54 16.29 7.86
C LYS A 256 -13.88 14.80 7.71
N GLY A 257 -12.96 13.92 8.09
CA GLY A 257 -13.20 12.47 8.01
C GLY A 257 -14.38 12.03 8.86
N GLN A 258 -14.59 12.62 10.05
CA GLN A 258 -15.76 12.33 10.88
C GLN A 258 -17.08 12.72 10.19
N MET A 259 -17.13 13.87 9.51
CA MET A 259 -18.31 14.31 8.76
C MET A 259 -18.59 13.39 7.56
N LEU A 260 -17.55 12.97 6.86
CA LEU A 260 -17.61 12.02 5.75
C LEU A 260 -18.19 10.67 6.19
N VAL A 261 -17.60 10.05 7.20
CA VAL A 261 -18.05 8.75 7.70
C VAL A 261 -19.48 8.81 8.24
N ALA A 262 -19.86 9.89 8.94
CA ALA A 262 -21.24 10.08 9.37
C ALA A 262 -22.22 10.20 8.20
N ALA A 263 -21.81 10.81 7.09
CA ALA A 263 -22.61 10.88 5.87
C ALA A 263 -22.73 9.50 5.21
N ASN A 264 -21.63 8.74 5.14
CA ASN A 264 -21.63 7.35 4.66
C ASN A 264 -22.60 6.48 5.49
N MET A 265 -22.49 6.52 6.82
CA MET A 265 -23.38 5.75 7.71
C MET A 265 -24.86 6.08 7.48
N ARG A 266 -25.21 7.34 7.26
CA ARG A 266 -26.61 7.71 6.94
C ARG A 266 -27.08 7.12 5.62
N LYS A 267 -26.24 7.17 4.55
CA LYS A 267 -26.56 6.58 3.25
C LYS A 267 -26.71 5.04 3.34
N LEU A 268 -25.77 4.40 4.03
CA LEU A 268 -25.72 2.95 4.19
C LEU A 268 -26.92 2.38 4.97
N LEU A 269 -27.42 3.12 5.96
CA LEU A 269 -28.49 2.68 6.86
C LEU A 269 -29.88 3.18 6.45
N ASP A 270 -30.02 3.92 5.34
CA ASP A 270 -31.32 4.44 4.89
C ASP A 270 -32.22 3.31 4.38
N GLY A 271 -33.46 3.26 4.89
CA GLY A 271 -34.45 2.22 4.53
C GLY A 271 -34.30 0.88 5.25
N SER A 272 -33.50 0.78 6.33
CA SER A 272 -33.42 -0.45 7.15
C SER A 272 -34.66 -0.64 8.02
N GLU A 273 -35.49 -1.62 7.71
CA GLU A 273 -36.66 -1.99 8.53
C GLU A 273 -36.25 -2.54 9.90
N ILE A 274 -35.13 -3.25 9.98
CA ILE A 274 -34.58 -3.78 11.25
C ILE A 274 -34.36 -2.63 12.23
N LEU A 275 -33.79 -1.51 11.76
CA LEU A 275 -33.52 -0.35 12.62
C LEU A 275 -34.76 0.50 12.89
N ASP A 276 -35.74 0.52 11.98
CA ASP A 276 -36.99 1.26 12.17
C ASP A 276 -37.91 0.59 13.21
N ASN A 277 -37.92 -0.74 13.22
CA ASN A 277 -38.79 -1.54 14.08
C ASN A 277 -38.14 -2.00 15.39
N CYS A 278 -36.83 -1.75 15.60
CA CYS A 278 -36.16 -2.16 16.83
C CYS A 278 -36.69 -1.40 18.06
N GLN A 279 -36.85 -2.10 19.19
CA GLN A 279 -37.20 -1.46 20.45
C GLN A 279 -36.08 -0.52 20.89
N LYS A 280 -36.46 0.73 21.20
CA LYS A 280 -35.52 1.77 21.65
C LYS A 280 -35.61 1.93 23.17
N ASP A 281 -35.31 0.88 23.89
CA ASP A 281 -35.31 0.84 25.35
C ASP A 281 -34.01 1.43 25.97
N ARG A 282 -33.03 1.80 25.12
CA ARG A 282 -31.77 2.43 25.50
C ARG A 282 -31.62 3.83 24.91
N VAL A 283 -30.92 4.70 25.62
CA VAL A 283 -30.71 6.10 25.22
C VAL A 283 -29.55 6.23 24.24
N GLN A 284 -28.56 5.37 24.31
CA GLN A 284 -27.35 5.42 23.50
C GLN A 284 -26.72 4.03 23.35
N ASP A 285 -25.97 3.85 22.26
CA ASP A 285 -25.15 2.66 22.02
C ASP A 285 -23.79 2.76 22.71
N ALA A 286 -23.09 1.62 22.76
CA ALA A 286 -21.67 1.58 23.10
C ALA A 286 -20.82 2.28 22.05
N TYR A 287 -19.59 2.64 22.42
CA TYR A 287 -18.69 3.44 21.59
C TYR A 287 -18.32 2.76 20.27
N ALA A 288 -18.16 1.45 20.23
CA ALA A 288 -17.88 0.71 19.00
C ALA A 288 -18.94 0.92 17.89
N LEU A 289 -20.15 1.35 18.26
CA LEU A 289 -21.24 1.67 17.34
C LEU A 289 -21.41 3.18 17.17
N ARG A 290 -21.64 3.93 18.26
CA ARG A 290 -21.95 5.36 18.15
C ARG A 290 -20.77 6.25 17.79
N CYS A 291 -19.52 5.77 18.01
CA CYS A 291 -18.30 6.49 17.68
C CYS A 291 -17.68 6.05 16.36
N ILE A 292 -18.36 5.25 15.51
CA ILE A 292 -17.88 4.91 14.17
C ILE A 292 -17.37 6.15 13.41
N PRO A 293 -18.11 7.28 13.34
CA PRO A 293 -17.63 8.46 12.64
C PRO A 293 -16.34 9.06 13.22
N GLN A 294 -16.16 9.02 14.54
CA GLN A 294 -14.97 9.55 15.20
C GLN A 294 -13.74 8.66 14.99
N LEU A 295 -13.91 7.34 15.03
CA LEU A 295 -12.84 6.36 14.89
C LEU A 295 -12.40 6.25 13.41
N HIS A 296 -13.31 5.88 12.53
CA HIS A 296 -13.02 5.72 11.11
C HIS A 296 -12.65 7.06 10.47
N GLY A 297 -13.29 8.17 10.88
CA GLY A 297 -12.99 9.51 10.39
C GLY A 297 -11.57 9.96 10.70
N ALA A 298 -11.06 9.67 11.89
CA ALA A 298 -9.66 9.96 12.23
C ALA A 298 -8.69 9.19 11.33
N CYS A 299 -9.02 7.92 11.03
CA CYS A 299 -8.23 7.12 10.08
C CYS A 299 -8.26 7.74 8.67
N ARG A 300 -9.44 8.19 8.19
CA ARG A 300 -9.59 8.87 6.88
C ARG A 300 -8.73 10.13 6.78
N ASP A 301 -8.75 11.00 7.81
CA ASP A 301 -7.93 12.21 7.84
C ASP A 301 -6.42 11.88 7.82
N ALA A 302 -5.99 10.80 8.48
CA ALA A 302 -4.62 10.31 8.42
C ALA A 302 -4.25 9.76 7.03
N LEU A 303 -5.15 9.00 6.39
CA LEU A 303 -4.96 8.46 5.04
C LEU A 303 -4.86 9.57 3.99
N ASP A 304 -5.63 10.65 4.11
CA ASP A 304 -5.53 11.82 3.23
C ASP A 304 -4.16 12.48 3.31
N TYR A 305 -3.60 12.63 4.53
CA TYR A 305 -2.24 13.12 4.72
C TYR A 305 -1.20 12.20 4.04
N VAL A 306 -1.30 10.89 4.27
CA VAL A 306 -0.37 9.91 3.66
C VAL A 306 -0.47 9.94 2.14
N ARG A 307 -1.69 10.02 1.59
CA ARG A 307 -1.94 10.11 0.15
C ARG A 307 -1.26 11.34 -0.46
N GLU A 308 -1.41 12.52 0.15
CA GLU A 308 -0.75 13.75 -0.31
C GLU A 308 0.77 13.55 -0.43
N LYS A 309 1.41 12.94 0.59
CA LYS A 309 2.87 12.74 0.59
C LYS A 309 3.30 11.70 -0.44
N VAL A 310 2.56 10.61 -0.56
CA VAL A 310 2.84 9.57 -1.56
C VAL A 310 2.70 10.13 -2.99
N GLU A 311 1.66 10.88 -3.31
CA GLU A 311 1.46 11.44 -4.66
C GLU A 311 2.57 12.42 -5.05
N ILE A 312 3.14 13.17 -4.11
CA ILE A 312 4.35 13.98 -4.32
C ILE A 312 5.55 13.07 -4.64
N GLU A 313 5.76 12.04 -3.82
CA GLU A 313 6.93 11.15 -3.95
C GLU A 313 6.90 10.29 -5.20
N LEU A 314 5.72 9.90 -5.70
CA LEU A 314 5.57 9.20 -6.98
C LEU A 314 6.21 9.98 -8.15
N ASN A 315 6.29 11.31 -8.04
CA ASN A 315 6.81 12.23 -9.05
C ASN A 315 8.11 12.94 -8.64
N ALA A 316 8.73 12.51 -7.54
CA ALA A 316 9.93 13.14 -7.04
C ALA A 316 11.20 12.63 -7.73
N VAL A 317 12.17 13.53 -7.92
CA VAL A 317 13.53 13.15 -8.29
C VAL A 317 14.33 12.90 -7.01
N THR A 318 14.48 11.62 -6.70
CA THR A 318 15.12 11.15 -5.45
C THR A 318 16.57 10.71 -5.64
N ASP A 319 17.22 11.13 -6.73
CA ASP A 319 18.61 10.83 -7.08
C ASP A 319 19.59 11.86 -6.49
N ASN A 320 20.88 11.57 -6.56
CA ASN A 320 22.00 12.43 -6.18
C ASN A 320 23.30 12.02 -6.90
N PRO A 321 24.15 12.96 -7.33
CA PRO A 321 23.90 14.40 -7.45
C PRO A 321 22.95 14.73 -8.59
N LEU A 322 22.37 15.92 -8.56
CA LEU A 322 21.49 16.45 -9.60
C LEU A 322 22.22 17.44 -10.50
N MET A 323 21.81 17.47 -11.77
CA MET A 323 22.41 18.28 -12.81
C MET A 323 21.45 19.35 -13.32
N PHE A 324 21.82 20.60 -13.24
CA PHE A 324 21.02 21.73 -13.67
C PHE A 324 21.64 22.34 -14.94
N LEU A 325 20.85 22.43 -16.00
CA LEU A 325 21.34 22.80 -17.33
C LEU A 325 21.58 24.31 -17.47
N ASP A 326 20.84 25.13 -16.74
CA ASP A 326 20.84 26.59 -16.89
C ASP A 326 22.22 27.22 -16.55
N ASP A 327 22.87 26.67 -15.53
CA ASP A 327 24.18 27.12 -15.05
C ASP A 327 25.27 26.02 -15.10
N GLU A 328 24.95 24.89 -15.72
CA GLU A 328 25.80 23.69 -15.79
C GLU A 328 26.29 23.22 -14.41
N ALA A 329 25.42 23.37 -13.40
CA ALA A 329 25.73 23.00 -12.04
C ALA A 329 25.51 21.50 -11.78
N VAL A 330 26.39 20.92 -10.95
CA VAL A 330 26.20 19.58 -10.35
C VAL A 330 26.14 19.78 -8.86
N ILE A 331 24.97 19.54 -8.30
CA ILE A 331 24.68 19.81 -6.88
C ILE A 331 24.42 18.51 -6.15
N SER A 332 25.19 18.27 -5.08
CA SER A 332 24.98 17.15 -4.17
C SER A 332 24.06 17.60 -3.03
N GLY A 333 22.96 16.86 -2.84
CA GLY A 333 21.96 17.11 -1.81
C GLY A 333 21.51 15.81 -1.13
N GLY A 334 20.33 15.83 -0.52
CA GLY A 334 19.77 14.72 0.27
C GLY A 334 18.43 14.19 -0.23
N ASN A 335 18.06 14.40 -1.49
CA ASN A 335 16.75 13.99 -2.02
C ASN A 335 16.49 12.48 -1.95
N PHE A 336 17.52 11.70 -1.76
CA PHE A 336 17.42 10.24 -1.56
C PHE A 336 16.96 9.85 -0.16
N HIS A 337 16.99 10.75 0.83
CA HIS A 337 16.68 10.40 2.22
C HIS A 337 15.21 10.01 2.40
N GLY A 338 14.98 8.85 3.00
CA GLY A 338 13.64 8.25 3.09
C GLY A 338 12.71 8.85 4.14
N GLU A 339 13.15 9.83 4.95
CA GLU A 339 12.34 10.37 6.05
C GLU A 339 10.98 10.95 5.61
N PRO A 340 10.86 11.65 4.47
CA PRO A 340 9.56 12.14 3.99
C PRO A 340 8.52 11.04 3.77
N MET A 341 8.96 9.78 3.59
CA MET A 341 8.09 8.62 3.44
C MET A 341 8.00 7.77 4.71
N ALA A 342 9.03 7.76 5.55
CA ALA A 342 9.07 6.95 6.77
C ALA A 342 7.96 7.33 7.75
N LEU A 343 7.80 8.63 8.04
CA LEU A 343 6.74 9.15 8.92
C LEU A 343 5.34 8.85 8.36
N PRO A 344 5.02 9.16 7.09
CA PRO A 344 3.72 8.81 6.53
C PRO A 344 3.41 7.31 6.58
N PHE A 345 4.38 6.43 6.37
CA PHE A 345 4.13 4.99 6.41
C PHE A 345 3.94 4.44 7.83
N ASP A 346 4.59 5.01 8.83
CA ASP A 346 4.25 4.71 10.23
C ASP A 346 2.83 5.20 10.58
N PHE A 347 2.42 6.38 10.11
CA PHE A 347 1.04 6.88 10.29
C PHE A 347 0.02 6.01 9.56
N LEU A 348 0.36 5.49 8.36
CA LEU A 348 -0.46 4.52 7.65
C LEU A 348 -0.71 3.27 8.49
N GLY A 349 0.35 2.71 9.08
CA GLY A 349 0.25 1.54 9.96
C GLY A 349 -0.61 1.79 11.19
N ILE A 350 -0.48 2.96 11.83
CA ILE A 350 -1.30 3.35 12.98
C ILE A 350 -2.77 3.46 12.58
N ALA A 351 -3.08 4.14 11.47
CA ALA A 351 -4.46 4.29 10.99
C ALA A 351 -5.11 2.94 10.63
N ALA A 352 -4.37 2.05 9.99
CA ALA A 352 -4.86 0.71 9.67
C ALA A 352 -5.12 -0.14 10.94
N SER A 353 -4.28 0.00 11.98
CA SER A 353 -4.47 -0.67 13.27
C SER A 353 -5.77 -0.26 13.94
N GLU A 354 -6.10 1.05 13.97
CA GLU A 354 -7.32 1.57 14.57
C GLU A 354 -8.59 1.07 13.86
N LEU A 355 -8.55 0.89 12.54
CA LEU A 355 -9.66 0.26 11.81
C LEU A 355 -9.90 -1.18 12.27
N ALA A 356 -8.84 -1.94 12.46
CA ALA A 356 -8.91 -3.32 12.97
C ALA A 356 -9.42 -3.36 14.42
N ASP A 357 -8.93 -2.45 15.30
CA ASP A 357 -9.40 -2.35 16.68
C ASP A 357 -10.90 -2.11 16.75
N ALA A 358 -11.41 -1.16 15.98
CA ALA A 358 -12.84 -0.84 15.92
C ALA A 358 -13.67 -2.04 15.41
N SER A 359 -13.18 -2.75 14.40
CA SER A 359 -13.82 -3.92 13.80
C SER A 359 -13.91 -5.09 14.80
N GLU A 360 -12.80 -5.41 15.46
CA GLU A 360 -12.77 -6.45 16.48
C GLU A 360 -13.73 -6.17 17.64
N ARG A 361 -13.82 -4.91 18.10
CA ARG A 361 -14.77 -4.51 19.16
C ARG A 361 -16.23 -4.71 18.76
N ARG A 362 -16.58 -4.58 17.48
CA ARG A 362 -17.93 -4.89 16.97
C ARG A 362 -18.17 -6.39 16.86
N THR A 363 -17.17 -7.15 16.44
CA THR A 363 -17.19 -8.62 16.43
C THR A 363 -17.43 -9.17 17.83
N GLU A 364 -16.68 -8.71 18.83
CA GLU A 364 -16.88 -9.10 20.24
C GLU A 364 -18.31 -8.82 20.70
N ARG A 365 -18.85 -7.64 20.38
CA ARG A 365 -20.23 -7.32 20.78
C ARG A 365 -21.26 -8.24 20.17
N MET A 366 -21.10 -8.68 18.92
CA MET A 366 -22.06 -9.57 18.27
C MET A 366 -22.05 -10.97 18.89
N VAL A 367 -20.90 -11.49 19.29
CA VAL A 367 -20.77 -12.83 19.85
C VAL A 367 -21.06 -12.91 21.35
N ASN A 368 -21.05 -11.77 22.05
CA ASN A 368 -21.25 -11.68 23.48
C ASN A 368 -22.73 -11.47 23.83
N PRO A 369 -23.42 -12.44 24.46
CA PRO A 369 -24.86 -12.34 24.72
C PRO A 369 -25.25 -11.19 25.65
N ALA A 370 -24.33 -10.73 26.51
CA ALA A 370 -24.58 -9.58 27.38
C ALA A 370 -24.57 -8.23 26.63
N LEU A 371 -24.00 -8.18 25.43
CA LEU A 371 -23.72 -6.95 24.69
C LEU A 371 -24.44 -6.86 23.34
N SER A 372 -24.98 -7.97 22.84
CA SER A 372 -25.49 -8.13 21.47
C SER A 372 -26.95 -7.73 21.26
N ASN A 373 -27.59 -7.13 22.26
CA ASN A 373 -29.01 -6.73 22.20
C ASN A 373 -29.94 -7.92 21.86
N GLY A 374 -29.71 -9.09 22.51
CA GLY A 374 -30.58 -10.25 22.42
C GLY A 374 -30.23 -11.27 21.33
N LEU A 375 -29.04 -11.19 20.71
CA LEU A 375 -28.53 -12.31 19.91
C LEU A 375 -28.11 -13.48 20.81
N THR A 376 -28.12 -14.70 20.24
CA THR A 376 -27.65 -15.89 20.96
C THR A 376 -26.17 -15.86 21.24
N ALA A 377 -25.71 -16.48 22.33
CA ALA A 377 -24.29 -16.56 22.65
C ALA A 377 -23.49 -17.14 21.48
N PHE A 378 -22.40 -16.48 21.11
CA PHE A 378 -21.52 -16.88 20.00
C PHE A 378 -22.24 -17.12 18.66
N LEU A 379 -23.42 -16.54 18.49
CA LEU A 379 -24.26 -16.65 17.29
C LEU A 379 -24.59 -18.11 16.90
N THR A 380 -24.72 -19.00 17.89
CA THR A 380 -25.13 -20.40 17.69
C THR A 380 -26.59 -20.61 18.10
N THR A 381 -27.25 -21.52 17.42
CA THR A 381 -28.65 -21.95 17.73
C THR A 381 -28.71 -23.11 18.70
N GLN A 382 -27.61 -23.85 18.91
CA GLN A 382 -27.50 -25.02 19.75
C GLN A 382 -26.30 -24.91 20.70
N ALA A 383 -26.40 -23.96 21.64
CA ALA A 383 -25.34 -23.72 22.62
C ALA A 383 -25.03 -24.99 23.45
N GLY A 384 -23.77 -25.22 23.74
CA GLY A 384 -23.26 -26.35 24.48
C GLY A 384 -22.80 -27.53 23.63
N VAL A 385 -23.45 -27.79 22.49
CA VAL A 385 -22.96 -28.74 21.46
C VAL A 385 -22.09 -28.00 20.45
N ASN A 386 -22.50 -26.78 20.07
CA ASN A 386 -21.79 -25.94 19.16
C ASN A 386 -21.14 -24.75 19.89
N SER A 387 -19.94 -24.39 19.47
CA SER A 387 -19.19 -23.20 19.93
C SER A 387 -19.46 -21.96 19.08
N GLY A 388 -19.95 -22.14 17.84
CA GLY A 388 -20.28 -21.04 16.93
C GLY A 388 -19.07 -20.14 16.61
N PHE A 389 -19.25 -18.83 16.70
CA PHE A 389 -18.25 -17.81 16.36
C PHE A 389 -17.32 -17.43 17.54
N MET A 390 -17.27 -18.23 18.61
CA MET A 390 -16.44 -17.93 19.80
C MET A 390 -14.98 -17.65 19.40
N ILE A 391 -14.38 -18.52 18.59
CA ILE A 391 -12.95 -18.48 18.25
C ILE A 391 -12.65 -17.52 17.09
N VAL A 392 -13.65 -17.13 16.30
CA VAL A 392 -13.50 -16.05 15.29
C VAL A 392 -13.06 -14.75 15.97
N GLN A 393 -13.70 -14.38 17.09
CA GLN A 393 -13.31 -13.20 17.87
C GLN A 393 -11.90 -13.36 18.48
N TYR A 394 -11.49 -14.55 18.89
CA TYR A 394 -10.12 -14.79 19.39
C TYR A 394 -9.07 -14.54 18.29
N ALA A 395 -9.34 -15.01 17.08
CA ALA A 395 -8.46 -14.77 15.93
C ALA A 395 -8.34 -13.27 15.63
N ALA A 396 -9.44 -12.55 15.54
CA ALA A 396 -9.47 -11.11 15.36
C ALA A 396 -8.69 -10.37 16.46
N ALA A 397 -8.91 -10.69 17.74
CA ALA A 397 -8.22 -10.10 18.87
C ALA A 397 -6.70 -10.37 18.85
N SER A 398 -6.28 -11.56 18.39
CA SER A 398 -4.87 -11.92 18.23
C SER A 398 -4.19 -11.04 17.19
N MET A 399 -4.82 -10.82 16.02
CA MET A 399 -4.30 -9.99 14.94
C MET A 399 -4.23 -8.50 15.35
N VAL A 400 -5.21 -8.00 16.08
CA VAL A 400 -5.22 -6.66 16.65
C VAL A 400 -4.06 -6.48 17.65
N SER A 401 -3.81 -7.48 18.51
CA SER A 401 -2.66 -7.45 19.43
C SER A 401 -1.32 -7.45 18.70
N GLU A 402 -1.20 -8.16 17.59
CA GLU A 402 -0.01 -8.17 16.74
C GLU A 402 0.17 -6.80 16.03
N ASN A 403 -0.91 -6.20 15.54
CA ASN A 403 -0.89 -4.86 14.94
C ASN A 403 -0.30 -3.81 15.89
N LYS A 404 -0.60 -3.85 17.18
CA LYS A 404 -0.01 -2.96 18.17
C LYS A 404 1.53 -3.04 18.19
N ILE A 405 2.08 -4.23 18.00
CA ILE A 405 3.54 -4.44 17.94
C ILE A 405 4.11 -3.83 16.66
N TYR A 406 3.45 -4.08 15.51
CA TYR A 406 3.89 -3.55 14.23
C TYR A 406 3.68 -2.03 14.11
N ALA A 407 2.68 -1.44 14.77
CA ALA A 407 2.42 -0.01 14.78
C ALA A 407 3.47 0.81 15.57
N HIS A 408 4.38 0.15 16.31
CA HIS A 408 5.50 0.86 16.92
C HIS A 408 6.35 1.54 15.82
N PRO A 409 6.55 2.88 15.83
CA PRO A 409 7.19 3.58 14.74
C PRO A 409 8.61 3.08 14.43
N ALA A 410 8.93 2.87 13.15
CA ALA A 410 10.28 2.56 12.70
C ALA A 410 11.08 3.84 12.42
N SER A 411 10.41 4.92 12.00
CA SER A 411 11.02 6.20 11.64
C SER A 411 11.73 6.92 12.80
N VAL A 412 11.47 6.53 14.03
CA VAL A 412 12.10 7.14 15.23
C VAL A 412 13.44 6.47 15.61
N ASP A 413 13.90 5.50 14.84
CA ASP A 413 15.18 4.80 15.04
C ASP A 413 16.27 5.40 14.14
N SER A 414 17.51 5.37 14.58
CA SER A 414 18.65 5.79 13.77
C SER A 414 19.91 4.98 14.12
N ILE A 415 20.61 4.54 13.08
CA ILE A 415 21.85 3.77 13.18
C ILE A 415 22.86 4.37 12.22
N PRO A 416 24.05 4.85 12.69
CA PRO A 416 25.07 5.36 11.79
C PRO A 416 25.65 4.24 10.91
N SER A 417 25.90 4.56 9.65
CA SER A 417 26.43 3.64 8.65
C SER A 417 27.46 4.32 7.74
N SER A 418 28.06 3.59 6.80
CA SER A 418 29.03 4.11 5.84
C SER A 418 30.18 4.91 6.52
N ALA A 419 30.77 4.33 7.58
CA ALA A 419 31.82 4.97 8.40
C ALA A 419 31.41 6.36 8.96
N ASN A 420 30.15 6.52 9.37
CA ASN A 420 29.50 7.75 9.84
C ASN A 420 29.28 8.83 8.77
N GLN A 421 29.48 8.54 7.50
CA GLN A 421 29.06 9.45 6.42
C GLN A 421 27.51 9.50 6.33
N GLU A 422 26.86 8.36 6.60
CA GLU A 422 25.41 8.23 6.72
C GLU A 422 25.06 8.06 8.22
N ASP A 423 25.09 9.17 8.96
CA ASP A 423 24.97 9.22 10.42
C ASP A 423 23.52 9.30 10.92
N ILE A 424 22.57 9.44 10.02
CA ILE A 424 21.12 9.38 10.27
C ILE A 424 20.42 8.57 9.18
N VAL A 425 19.46 7.73 9.56
CA VAL A 425 18.69 6.85 8.67
C VAL A 425 17.21 7.03 8.94
N SER A 426 16.36 6.70 7.96
CA SER A 426 14.90 6.89 8.04
C SER A 426 14.14 5.63 8.46
N MET A 427 14.68 4.45 8.17
CA MET A 427 13.97 3.16 8.26
C MET A 427 12.66 3.09 7.46
N GLY A 428 12.51 3.92 6.41
CA GLY A 428 11.27 4.07 5.64
C GLY A 428 10.78 2.76 5.00
N THR A 429 11.68 1.92 4.52
CA THR A 429 11.32 0.59 3.99
C THR A 429 10.77 -0.34 5.07
N THR A 430 11.30 -0.26 6.30
CA THR A 430 10.78 -1.00 7.44
C THR A 430 9.39 -0.48 7.83
N ALA A 431 9.18 0.84 7.87
CA ALA A 431 7.87 1.46 8.12
C ALA A 431 6.83 0.99 7.09
N ALA A 432 7.15 1.08 5.79
CA ALA A 432 6.27 0.64 4.71
C ALA A 432 5.90 -0.86 4.79
N ARG A 433 6.87 -1.72 5.07
CA ARG A 433 6.64 -3.17 5.24
C ARG A 433 5.74 -3.48 6.43
N LYS A 434 5.94 -2.81 7.55
CA LYS A 434 5.08 -2.94 8.74
C LYS A 434 3.66 -2.49 8.44
N ALA A 435 3.48 -1.36 7.79
CA ALA A 435 2.15 -0.88 7.37
C ALA A 435 1.43 -1.91 6.48
N LYS A 436 2.15 -2.55 5.55
CA LYS A 436 1.58 -3.64 4.73
C LYS A 436 1.18 -4.86 5.56
N MET A 437 1.96 -5.26 6.57
CA MET A 437 1.61 -6.38 7.46
C MET A 437 0.37 -6.07 8.30
N ILE A 438 0.30 -4.85 8.85
CA ILE A 438 -0.87 -4.38 9.59
C ILE A 438 -2.12 -4.38 8.70
N LEU A 439 -2.00 -3.88 7.47
CA LEU A 439 -3.11 -3.90 6.52
C LEU A 439 -3.61 -5.33 6.25
N GLN A 440 -2.73 -6.30 6.09
CA GLN A 440 -3.13 -7.70 5.90
C GLN A 440 -3.97 -8.20 7.08
N ASN A 441 -3.50 -8.00 8.30
CA ASN A 441 -4.26 -8.33 9.51
C ASN A 441 -5.58 -7.55 9.58
N THR A 442 -5.60 -6.28 9.18
CA THR A 442 -6.82 -5.45 9.18
C THR A 442 -7.86 -5.99 8.21
N GLN A 443 -7.45 -6.42 7.02
CA GLN A 443 -8.34 -7.05 6.04
C GLN A 443 -8.93 -8.37 6.57
N ASP A 444 -8.14 -9.17 7.28
CA ASP A 444 -8.57 -10.42 7.88
C ASP A 444 -9.57 -10.16 9.03
N VAL A 445 -9.31 -9.17 9.89
CA VAL A 445 -10.24 -8.74 10.95
C VAL A 445 -11.56 -8.20 10.40
N LEU A 446 -11.52 -7.44 9.29
CA LEU A 446 -12.73 -6.98 8.59
C LEU A 446 -13.51 -8.16 7.98
N ALA A 447 -12.83 -9.20 7.51
CA ALA A 447 -13.48 -10.42 7.02
C ALA A 447 -14.20 -11.17 8.15
N ASP A 448 -13.57 -11.29 9.32
CA ASP A 448 -14.17 -11.86 10.52
C ASP A 448 -15.43 -11.07 10.94
N GLU A 449 -15.38 -9.74 10.91
CA GLU A 449 -16.53 -8.88 11.22
C GLU A 449 -17.66 -9.06 10.20
N LEU A 450 -17.36 -9.04 8.89
CA LEU A 450 -18.38 -9.19 7.85
C LEU A 450 -19.10 -10.53 7.94
N MET A 451 -18.35 -11.62 8.12
CA MET A 451 -18.91 -12.96 8.29
C MET A 451 -19.77 -13.04 9.56
N THR A 452 -19.30 -12.44 10.66
CA THR A 452 -20.02 -12.37 11.93
C THR A 452 -21.30 -11.54 11.80
N ALA A 453 -21.26 -10.41 11.08
CA ALA A 453 -22.44 -9.56 10.82
C ALA A 453 -23.51 -10.30 10.01
N CYS A 454 -23.12 -11.04 8.97
CA CYS A 454 -24.04 -11.89 8.20
C CYS A 454 -24.70 -12.95 9.10
N GLN A 455 -23.94 -13.60 9.97
CA GLN A 455 -24.45 -14.59 10.93
C GLN A 455 -25.40 -13.94 11.95
N ALA A 456 -25.06 -12.76 12.46
CA ALA A 456 -25.90 -12.00 13.39
C ALA A 456 -27.26 -11.63 12.77
N ILE A 457 -27.24 -11.21 11.50
CA ILE A 457 -28.45 -10.89 10.74
C ILE A 457 -29.35 -12.13 10.56
N ASP A 458 -28.79 -13.28 10.24
CA ASP A 458 -29.55 -14.53 10.16
C ASP A 458 -30.22 -14.89 11.49
N ILE A 459 -29.49 -14.81 12.59
CA ILE A 459 -30.04 -15.04 13.94
C ILE A 459 -31.14 -14.02 14.23
N ARG A 460 -30.94 -12.73 13.91
CA ARG A 460 -31.92 -11.68 14.10
C ARG A 460 -33.21 -11.97 13.35
N ARG A 461 -33.12 -12.37 12.09
CA ARG A 461 -34.26 -12.77 11.24
C ARG A 461 -35.01 -13.97 11.80
N ARG A 462 -34.29 -14.99 12.29
CA ARG A 462 -34.90 -16.20 12.92
C ARG A 462 -35.63 -15.85 14.22
N LEU A 463 -35.11 -14.94 15.00
CA LEU A 463 -35.79 -14.47 16.22
C LEU A 463 -37.06 -13.65 15.92
N ASN A 464 -37.18 -13.09 14.74
CA ASN A 464 -38.32 -12.31 14.21
C ASN A 464 -38.80 -11.20 15.15
N THR A 465 -37.89 -10.55 15.85
CA THR A 465 -38.22 -9.56 16.90
C THR A 465 -38.33 -8.11 16.41
N HIS A 466 -37.76 -7.78 15.22
CA HIS A 466 -37.59 -6.37 14.80
C HIS A 466 -37.81 -6.11 13.31
N GLY A 467 -38.58 -6.94 12.59
CA GLY A 467 -38.65 -6.88 11.13
C GLY A 467 -37.50 -7.64 10.49
N GLN A 468 -37.52 -7.80 9.18
CA GLN A 468 -36.59 -8.69 8.46
C GLN A 468 -35.79 -8.00 7.35
N GLY A 469 -36.20 -6.78 6.94
CA GLY A 469 -35.58 -6.08 5.81
C GLY A 469 -34.34 -5.29 6.22
N MET A 470 -33.21 -5.61 5.60
CA MET A 470 -32.04 -4.74 5.55
C MET A 470 -32.21 -3.66 4.49
N THR A 471 -31.24 -2.75 4.39
CA THR A 471 -31.17 -1.87 3.21
C THR A 471 -30.97 -2.68 1.93
N PRO A 472 -31.39 -2.19 0.75
CA PRO A 472 -31.17 -2.92 -0.51
C PRO A 472 -29.70 -3.25 -0.77
N LEU A 473 -28.79 -2.34 -0.45
CA LEU A 473 -27.36 -2.57 -0.56
C LEU A 473 -26.89 -3.70 0.39
N HIS A 474 -27.28 -3.64 1.67
CA HIS A 474 -26.86 -4.67 2.62
C HIS A 474 -27.44 -6.04 2.27
N GLU A 475 -28.65 -6.07 1.70
CA GLU A 475 -29.21 -7.33 1.20
C GLU A 475 -28.38 -7.90 0.04
N ALA A 476 -27.95 -7.05 -0.91
CA ALA A 476 -27.10 -7.48 -2.01
C ALA A 476 -25.73 -8.00 -1.53
N LEU A 477 -25.08 -7.29 -0.61
CA LEU A 477 -23.82 -7.73 -0.01
C LEU A 477 -23.97 -9.03 0.80
N TYR A 478 -25.03 -9.13 1.59
CA TYR A 478 -25.36 -10.34 2.34
C TYR A 478 -25.55 -11.54 1.40
N GLN A 479 -26.33 -11.40 0.33
CA GLN A 479 -26.54 -12.48 -0.64
C GLN A 479 -25.23 -12.87 -1.32
N HIS A 480 -24.39 -11.88 -1.71
CA HIS A 480 -23.09 -12.15 -2.30
C HIS A 480 -22.17 -12.97 -1.37
N VAL A 481 -22.14 -12.63 -0.08
CA VAL A 481 -21.42 -13.43 0.92
C VAL A 481 -22.02 -14.83 1.03
N ARG A 482 -23.36 -14.95 1.07
CA ARG A 482 -24.07 -16.22 1.24
C ARG A 482 -23.97 -17.17 0.05
N GLU A 483 -23.62 -16.67 -1.14
CA GLU A 483 -23.29 -17.53 -2.29
C GLU A 483 -22.10 -18.45 -2.01
N LYS A 484 -21.14 -18.01 -1.20
CA LYS A 484 -19.91 -18.77 -0.89
C LYS A 484 -19.86 -19.28 0.56
N VAL A 485 -20.49 -18.57 1.47
CA VAL A 485 -20.44 -18.84 2.92
C VAL A 485 -21.85 -19.13 3.44
N ALA A 486 -22.17 -20.39 3.64
CA ALA A 486 -23.47 -20.80 4.16
C ALA A 486 -23.67 -20.37 5.63
N PHE A 487 -24.94 -20.20 6.04
CA PHE A 487 -25.29 -20.02 7.45
C PHE A 487 -24.63 -21.10 8.32
N TYR A 488 -24.05 -20.69 9.45
CA TYR A 488 -23.33 -21.56 10.38
C TYR A 488 -24.29 -22.08 11.45
N GLU A 489 -25.00 -23.15 11.13
CA GLU A 489 -26.00 -23.75 12.00
C GLU A 489 -25.41 -24.79 12.97
N ILE A 490 -24.46 -25.59 12.48
CA ILE A 490 -23.74 -26.62 13.22
C ILE A 490 -22.26 -26.38 13.00
N ASP A 491 -21.46 -26.58 14.05
CA ASP A 491 -19.99 -26.41 13.96
C ASP A 491 -19.44 -27.30 12.85
N ARG A 492 -18.70 -26.65 11.95
CA ARG A 492 -17.96 -27.24 10.83
C ARG A 492 -16.61 -26.56 10.70
N GLU A 493 -15.78 -27.03 9.81
CA GLU A 493 -14.55 -26.33 9.48
C GLU A 493 -14.86 -24.90 8.98
N ILE A 494 -14.50 -23.87 9.77
CA ILE A 494 -14.86 -22.47 9.50
C ILE A 494 -13.80 -21.73 8.67
N TRP A 495 -12.55 -22.24 8.67
CA TRP A 495 -11.44 -21.58 7.99
C TRP A 495 -11.66 -21.35 6.47
N PRO A 496 -12.25 -22.29 5.68
CA PRO A 496 -12.57 -22.01 4.27
C PRO A 496 -13.53 -20.84 4.08
N ASP A 497 -14.50 -20.68 5.00
CA ASP A 497 -15.46 -19.58 4.96
C ASP A 497 -14.76 -18.23 5.19
N ILE A 498 -13.87 -18.14 6.19
CA ILE A 498 -13.03 -16.95 6.45
C ILE A 498 -12.23 -16.59 5.21
N ARG A 499 -11.51 -17.56 4.61
CA ARG A 499 -10.70 -17.33 3.41
C ARG A 499 -11.52 -16.85 2.21
N ALA A 500 -12.75 -17.28 2.07
CA ALA A 500 -13.64 -16.82 1.02
C ALA A 500 -14.00 -15.34 1.21
N VAL A 501 -14.29 -14.90 2.44
CA VAL A 501 -14.61 -13.50 2.74
C VAL A 501 -13.37 -12.61 2.63
N GLU A 502 -12.21 -13.06 3.09
CA GLU A 502 -10.93 -12.35 2.87
C GLU A 502 -10.66 -12.10 1.39
N ALA A 503 -10.90 -13.10 0.53
CA ALA A 503 -10.74 -12.95 -0.90
C ALA A 503 -11.69 -11.90 -1.49
N MET A 504 -12.96 -11.83 -1.03
CA MET A 504 -13.91 -10.79 -1.44
C MET A 504 -13.45 -9.38 -1.06
N ILE A 505 -12.87 -9.23 0.14
CA ILE A 505 -12.34 -7.92 0.59
C ILE A 505 -11.15 -7.50 -0.26
N ARG A 506 -10.21 -8.42 -0.50
CA ARG A 506 -8.96 -8.12 -1.23
C ARG A 506 -9.18 -7.92 -2.73
N SER A 507 -10.18 -8.57 -3.32
CA SER A 507 -10.50 -8.39 -4.76
C SER A 507 -11.09 -7.03 -5.09
N GLY A 508 -11.75 -6.38 -4.11
CA GLY A 508 -12.49 -5.13 -4.31
C GLY A 508 -13.92 -5.33 -4.82
N GLU A 509 -14.35 -6.58 -5.07
CA GLU A 509 -15.69 -6.88 -5.61
C GLU A 509 -16.83 -6.34 -4.72
N LEU A 510 -16.63 -6.28 -3.40
CA LEU A 510 -17.62 -5.71 -2.49
C LEU A 510 -17.79 -4.20 -2.69
N LEU A 511 -16.70 -3.46 -2.97
CA LEU A 511 -16.78 -2.03 -3.27
C LEU A 511 -17.44 -1.76 -4.62
N ASP A 512 -17.29 -2.66 -5.58
CA ASP A 512 -17.98 -2.54 -6.86
C ASP A 512 -19.50 -2.65 -6.66
N ILE A 513 -19.97 -3.60 -5.83
CA ILE A 513 -21.39 -3.70 -5.43
C ILE A 513 -21.84 -2.42 -4.73
N VAL A 514 -21.05 -1.88 -3.79
CA VAL A 514 -21.41 -0.63 -3.09
C VAL A 514 -21.63 0.52 -4.06
N LYS A 515 -20.77 0.66 -5.07
CA LYS A 515 -20.86 1.74 -6.08
C LYS A 515 -22.04 1.60 -7.03
N GLU A 516 -22.57 0.39 -7.22
CA GLU A 516 -23.81 0.19 -7.98
C GLU A 516 -25.02 0.80 -7.26
N TYR A 517 -25.07 0.76 -5.94
CA TYR A 517 -26.16 1.30 -5.13
C TYR A 517 -25.92 2.74 -4.68
N ILE A 518 -24.68 3.10 -4.43
CA ILE A 518 -24.26 4.44 -3.96
C ILE A 518 -23.07 4.91 -4.82
N PRO A 519 -23.33 5.46 -6.03
CA PRO A 519 -22.26 5.84 -6.96
C PRO A 519 -21.28 6.89 -6.42
N ASP A 520 -21.72 7.72 -5.48
CA ASP A 520 -20.94 8.78 -4.81
C ASP A 520 -20.44 8.36 -3.42
N PHE A 521 -20.26 7.08 -3.18
CA PHE A 521 -19.68 6.56 -1.94
C PHE A 521 -18.16 6.85 -1.88
N GLU A 522 -17.71 7.43 -0.75
CA GLU A 522 -16.33 7.86 -0.51
C GLU A 522 -15.69 7.17 0.69
#